data_b303b28d198dfc038454bf3086aada39
#
_entry.id   b303b28d198dfc038454bf3086aada39
#
_cell.length_a   1.000
_cell.length_b   1.000
_cell.length_c   1.000
_cell.angle_alpha   90.00
_cell.angle_beta   90.00
_cell.angle_gamma   90.00
#
_symmetry.space_group_name_H-M   'P 1'
#
loop_
_entity.id
_entity.type
_entity.pdbx_description
1 polymer ?
#
loop_
_entity_poly.entity_id
_entity_poly.type
_entity_poly.pdbx_seq_one_letter_code
_entity_poly.pdbx_strand_id
1 'polypeptide(L)'
;MNETTQSVWPYTSRLQKGGALLEDMRLLVRAWSHEPAEEILERVLRSNLLNKQTRARLADVYRRAFVPRFLKGPIPDAWTLVRPLEDAEAPLRLVRPVYYWLTALAEPLLGDFCREVLFAQANGVRGETGTEHVLAWFASKGCPWSQDVSKRVARGLLAALRDFGILEGKVRKRLAHTTPPLPSLAYIAFCLRLQGANSRELVLHKDWQLFHLSPDEVERAFLHAHQDRLLEYYAAGSVIQIQFPADSLEEYARVVTR
;
A
#
# COMPACT_ATOMS: atom_id res chain seq x y z
N MET A 1 42.23 3.37 -6.51
CA MET A 1 41.33 3.68 -5.39
C MET A 1 39.95 3.20 -5.81
N ASN A 2 39.55 2.00 -5.32
CA ASN A 2 38.25 1.42 -5.65
C ASN A 2 37.25 1.99 -4.64
N GLU A 3 36.40 2.89 -5.08
CA GLU A 3 35.18 3.22 -4.36
C GLU A 3 34.22 2.01 -4.47
N THR A 4 34.24 1.21 -3.42
CA THR A 4 33.23 0.17 -3.22
C THR A 4 31.91 0.87 -2.92
N THR A 5 31.07 1.04 -3.94
CA THR A 5 29.67 1.46 -3.77
C THR A 5 29.01 0.39 -2.89
N GLN A 6 28.96 0.62 -1.59
CA GLN A 6 28.13 -0.20 -0.69
C GLN A 6 26.70 -0.06 -1.20
N SER A 7 26.18 -1.09 -1.83
CA SER A 7 24.77 -1.16 -2.19
C SER A 7 23.96 -1.04 -0.90
N VAL A 8 23.29 0.08 -0.70
CA VAL A 8 22.42 0.29 0.45
C VAL A 8 21.33 -0.78 0.39
N TRP A 9 21.33 -1.67 1.36
CA TRP A 9 20.36 -2.75 1.47
C TRP A 9 18.92 -2.16 1.52
N PRO A 10 18.01 -2.51 0.59
CA PRO A 10 16.75 -1.81 0.45
C PRO A 10 15.73 -2.15 1.54
N TYR A 11 15.91 -3.30 2.22
CA TYR A 11 14.93 -3.79 3.18
C TYR A 11 15.23 -3.34 4.60
N THR A 12 14.18 -3.01 5.34
CA THR A 12 14.25 -2.61 6.75
C THR A 12 13.48 -3.58 7.64
N SER A 13 13.91 -3.68 8.90
CA SER A 13 13.21 -4.53 9.88
C SER A 13 12.00 -3.84 10.54
N ARG A 14 11.52 -2.71 9.99
CA ARG A 14 10.45 -1.89 10.62
C ARG A 14 9.16 -2.65 10.88
N LEU A 15 8.79 -3.57 9.99
CA LEU A 15 7.57 -4.38 10.09
C LEU A 15 7.49 -5.23 11.37
N GLN A 16 8.65 -5.56 12.00
CA GLN A 16 8.64 -6.30 13.28
C GLN A 16 7.90 -5.59 14.42
N LYS A 17 7.76 -4.25 14.35
CA LYS A 17 7.23 -3.43 15.44
C LYS A 17 5.80 -2.94 15.26
N GLY A 18 5.17 -3.22 14.13
CA GLY A 18 3.84 -2.66 13.93
C GLY A 18 3.01 -3.20 12.78
N GLY A 19 3.55 -3.99 11.87
CA GLY A 19 2.76 -4.50 10.75
C GLY A 19 2.10 -3.38 9.92
N ALA A 20 0.80 -3.52 9.66
CA ALA A 20 0.03 -2.53 8.89
C ALA A 20 -0.14 -1.20 9.63
N LEU A 21 -0.48 -1.24 10.92
CA LEU A 21 -0.86 -0.05 11.71
C LEU A 21 -1.96 0.79 11.03
N LEU A 22 -2.90 0.13 10.34
CA LEU A 22 -3.86 0.79 9.45
C LEU A 22 -4.64 1.90 10.17
N GLU A 23 -5.25 1.62 11.32
CA GLU A 23 -6.02 2.62 12.06
C GLU A 23 -5.15 3.77 12.59
N ASP A 24 -3.92 3.48 13.02
CA ASP A 24 -2.97 4.52 13.43
C ASP A 24 -2.62 5.44 12.25
N MET A 25 -2.41 4.88 11.06
CA MET A 25 -2.13 5.67 9.85
C MET A 25 -3.32 6.52 9.45
N ARG A 26 -4.54 6.00 9.51
CA ARG A 26 -5.77 6.74 9.24
C ARG A 26 -5.95 7.93 10.18
N LEU A 27 -5.76 7.71 11.49
CA LEU A 27 -5.85 8.78 12.48
C LEU A 27 -4.80 9.88 12.22
N LEU A 28 -3.56 9.49 11.88
CA LEU A 28 -2.50 10.45 11.55
C LEU A 28 -2.79 11.20 10.25
N VAL A 29 -3.27 10.54 9.20
CA VAL A 29 -3.66 11.19 7.93
C VAL A 29 -4.76 12.23 8.19
N ARG A 30 -5.79 11.91 8.97
CA ARG A 30 -6.87 12.83 9.33
C ARG A 30 -6.39 14.03 10.14
N ALA A 31 -5.38 13.85 10.98
CA ALA A 31 -4.82 14.92 11.81
C ALA A 31 -3.75 15.75 11.08
N TRP A 32 -3.24 15.25 9.93
CA TRP A 32 -2.15 15.87 9.20
C TRP A 32 -2.65 17.01 8.30
N SER A 33 -1.85 18.06 8.16
CA SER A 33 -2.14 19.23 7.33
C SER A 33 -0.83 19.79 6.78
N HIS A 34 -0.90 20.90 6.07
CA HIS A 34 0.27 21.64 5.58
C HIS A 34 0.92 22.55 6.65
N GLU A 35 0.48 22.47 7.90
CA GLU A 35 1.12 23.13 9.05
C GLU A 35 2.52 22.53 9.30
N PRO A 36 3.41 23.22 10.05
CA PRO A 36 4.70 22.69 10.44
C PRO A 36 4.57 21.33 11.13
N ALA A 37 5.35 20.34 10.68
CA ALA A 37 5.26 18.96 11.15
C ALA A 37 5.46 18.82 12.66
N GLU A 38 6.29 19.69 13.25
CA GLU A 38 6.56 19.76 14.68
C GLU A 38 5.32 20.13 15.48
N GLU A 39 4.53 21.09 15.00
CA GLU A 39 3.30 21.56 15.66
C GLU A 39 2.22 20.48 15.65
N ILE A 40 2.06 19.81 14.49
CA ILE A 40 1.12 18.70 14.35
C ILE A 40 1.54 17.55 15.27
N LEU A 41 2.84 17.20 15.28
CA LEU A 41 3.35 16.12 16.11
C LEU A 41 3.16 16.43 17.59
N GLU A 42 3.43 17.66 18.03
CA GLU A 42 3.20 18.06 19.42
C GLU A 42 1.73 17.93 19.82
N ARG A 43 0.82 18.35 18.97
CA ARG A 43 -0.63 18.21 19.14
C ARG A 43 -1.05 16.74 19.25
N VAL A 44 -0.55 15.89 18.34
CA VAL A 44 -0.77 14.44 18.33
C VAL A 44 -0.25 13.77 19.60
N LEU A 45 0.95 14.17 20.06
CA LEU A 45 1.56 13.64 21.30
C LEU A 45 0.81 14.10 22.56
N ARG A 46 0.34 15.35 22.59
CA ARG A 46 -0.39 15.95 23.72
C ARG A 46 -1.76 15.31 23.90
N SER A 47 -2.48 15.09 22.78
CA SER A 47 -3.82 14.50 22.80
C SER A 47 -3.80 12.96 22.92
N ASN A 48 -2.63 12.32 22.82
CA ASN A 48 -2.49 10.86 22.67
C ASN A 48 -3.42 10.28 21.60
N LEU A 49 -3.45 10.93 20.42
CA LEU A 49 -4.38 10.63 19.32
C LEU A 49 -4.46 9.13 18.98
N LEU A 50 -3.36 8.41 19.09
CA LEU A 50 -3.29 6.98 18.76
C LEU A 50 -3.63 6.06 19.95
N ASN A 51 -4.05 6.63 21.08
CA ASN A 51 -4.36 5.89 22.31
C ASN A 51 -3.26 4.87 22.69
N LYS A 52 -1.99 5.31 22.67
CA LYS A 52 -0.85 4.47 23.05
C LYS A 52 -0.54 4.60 24.54
N GLN A 53 -0.08 3.51 25.15
CA GLN A 53 0.27 3.48 26.57
C GLN A 53 1.37 4.48 26.94
N THR A 54 2.26 4.82 26.01
CA THR A 54 3.37 5.74 26.25
C THR A 54 3.56 6.71 25.07
N ARG A 55 4.01 7.94 25.38
CA ARG A 55 4.43 8.93 24.37
C ARG A 55 5.57 8.38 23.48
N ALA A 56 6.49 7.59 24.04
CA ALA A 56 7.58 6.96 23.31
C ALA A 56 7.05 6.01 22.23
N ARG A 57 6.02 5.21 22.53
CA ARG A 57 5.39 4.32 21.55
C ARG A 57 4.67 5.09 20.45
N LEU A 58 3.99 6.17 20.78
CA LEU A 58 3.35 7.02 19.78
C LEU A 58 4.39 7.66 18.85
N ALA A 59 5.46 8.24 19.43
CA ALA A 59 6.57 8.82 18.66
C ALA A 59 7.28 7.77 17.78
N ASP A 60 7.39 6.50 18.24
CA ASP A 60 7.95 5.40 17.44
C ASP A 60 7.05 5.07 16.23
N VAL A 61 5.74 5.00 16.42
CA VAL A 61 4.78 4.81 15.31
C VAL A 61 4.89 5.94 14.29
N TYR A 62 4.91 7.19 14.74
CA TYR A 62 5.09 8.35 13.87
C TYR A 62 6.39 8.25 13.05
N ARG A 63 7.54 8.13 13.72
CA ARG A 63 8.85 8.16 13.06
C ARG A 63 9.10 6.95 12.16
N ARG A 64 8.66 5.75 12.57
CA ARG A 64 9.01 4.49 11.89
C ARG A 64 7.96 3.99 10.91
N ALA A 65 6.73 4.49 10.99
CA ALA A 65 5.66 4.09 10.08
C ALA A 65 5.12 5.29 9.30
N PHE A 66 4.63 6.33 9.97
CA PHE A 66 3.97 7.43 9.28
C PHE A 66 4.95 8.25 8.41
N VAL A 67 6.07 8.68 8.95
CA VAL A 67 7.07 9.46 8.20
C VAL A 67 7.53 8.73 6.93
N PRO A 68 8.01 7.47 6.99
CA PRO A 68 8.50 6.80 5.79
C PRO A 68 7.41 6.36 4.82
N ARG A 69 6.15 6.23 5.26
CA ARG A 69 5.05 5.78 4.39
C ARG A 69 4.28 6.93 3.78
N PHE A 70 4.12 8.03 4.51
CA PHE A 70 3.17 9.08 4.14
C PHE A 70 3.77 10.48 4.02
N LEU A 71 4.99 10.74 4.54
CA LEU A 71 5.64 12.04 4.43
C LEU A 71 6.87 12.02 3.53
N LYS A 72 7.80 11.09 3.77
CA LYS A 72 9.14 11.05 3.14
C LYS A 72 9.39 9.74 2.39
N GLY A 73 8.34 9.08 1.94
CA GLY A 73 8.41 7.84 1.16
C GLY A 73 8.75 8.06 -0.31
N PRO A 74 8.60 7.01 -1.14
CA PRO A 74 8.78 7.09 -2.59
C PRO A 74 7.85 8.11 -3.25
N ILE A 75 6.67 8.32 -2.68
CA ILE A 75 5.77 9.41 -3.02
C ILE A 75 5.83 10.39 -1.85
N PRO A 76 6.49 11.56 -2.00
CA PRO A 76 6.49 12.60 -0.98
C PRO A 76 5.07 13.05 -0.67
N ASP A 77 4.79 13.32 0.60
CA ASP A 77 3.47 13.74 1.08
C ASP A 77 2.31 12.84 0.61
N ALA A 78 2.55 11.53 0.54
CA ALA A 78 1.55 10.54 0.13
C ALA A 78 0.25 10.58 0.95
N TRP A 79 0.25 11.23 2.13
CA TRP A 79 -0.95 11.49 2.91
C TRP A 79 -1.99 12.30 2.13
N THR A 80 -1.55 13.18 1.22
CA THR A 80 -2.44 13.99 0.37
C THR A 80 -3.24 13.14 -0.60
N LEU A 81 -2.71 11.96 -1.01
CA LEU A 81 -3.42 11.03 -1.89
C LEU A 81 -4.55 10.29 -1.18
N VAL A 82 -4.53 10.19 0.14
CA VAL A 82 -5.52 9.43 0.92
C VAL A 82 -6.47 10.35 1.66
N ARG A 83 -6.03 11.55 2.02
CA ARG A 83 -6.80 12.52 2.79
C ARG A 83 -8.19 12.80 2.19
N PRO A 84 -8.36 13.00 0.88
CA PRO A 84 -9.68 13.22 0.30
C PRO A 84 -10.68 12.07 0.52
N LEU A 85 -10.20 10.82 0.55
CA LEU A 85 -11.06 9.67 0.90
C LEU A 85 -11.47 9.65 2.37
N GLU A 86 -10.56 10.06 3.27
CA GLU A 86 -10.89 10.17 4.70
C GLU A 86 -11.86 11.33 4.97
N ASP A 87 -11.71 12.46 4.26
CA ASP A 87 -12.61 13.61 4.35
C ASP A 87 -14.00 13.31 3.74
N ALA A 88 -14.06 12.44 2.74
CA ALA A 88 -15.31 11.94 2.16
C ALA A 88 -15.92 10.78 2.97
N GLU A 89 -15.39 10.47 4.15
CA GLU A 89 -15.84 9.38 5.03
C GLU A 89 -15.94 8.02 4.31
N ALA A 90 -15.04 7.78 3.35
CA ALA A 90 -15.04 6.57 2.56
C ALA A 90 -14.98 5.30 3.44
N PRO A 91 -15.75 4.26 3.13
CA PRO A 91 -15.80 3.06 3.94
C PRO A 91 -14.45 2.34 3.95
N LEU A 92 -14.14 1.65 5.06
CA LEU A 92 -12.85 0.96 5.25
C LEU A 92 -12.49 0.03 4.08
N ARG A 93 -13.47 -0.65 3.49
CA ARG A 93 -13.28 -1.55 2.34
C ARG A 93 -12.68 -0.81 1.12
N LEU A 94 -12.98 0.48 0.97
CA LEU A 94 -12.48 1.31 -0.13
C LEU A 94 -11.10 1.89 0.20
N VAL A 95 -10.89 2.42 1.40
CA VAL A 95 -9.61 3.07 1.74
C VAL A 95 -8.48 2.08 2.02
N ARG A 96 -8.78 0.89 2.54
CA ARG A 96 -7.77 -0.12 2.88
C ARG A 96 -6.84 -0.49 1.73
N PRO A 97 -7.30 -0.75 0.49
CA PRO A 97 -6.43 -1.01 -0.66
C PRO A 97 -5.50 0.16 -0.99
N VAL A 98 -5.94 1.41 -0.82
CA VAL A 98 -5.11 2.60 -1.07
C VAL A 98 -4.00 2.71 -0.02
N TYR A 99 -4.31 2.52 1.27
CA TYR A 99 -3.30 2.44 2.33
C TYR A 99 -2.31 1.29 2.12
N TYR A 100 -2.81 0.14 1.67
CA TYR A 100 -1.95 -1.00 1.33
C TYR A 100 -0.98 -0.65 0.21
N TRP A 101 -1.47 -0.09 -0.89
CA TRP A 101 -0.67 0.32 -2.04
C TRP A 101 0.46 1.27 -1.62
N LEU A 102 0.13 2.36 -0.92
CA LEU A 102 1.12 3.34 -0.45
C LEU A 102 2.13 2.71 0.53
N THR A 103 1.65 1.83 1.43
CA THR A 103 2.54 1.12 2.36
C THR A 103 3.48 0.16 1.60
N ALA A 104 3.00 -0.55 0.59
CA ALA A 104 3.80 -1.48 -0.21
C ALA A 104 4.86 -0.76 -1.05
N LEU A 105 4.60 0.46 -1.50
CA LEU A 105 5.59 1.31 -2.16
C LEU A 105 6.67 1.78 -1.18
N ALA A 106 6.28 2.15 0.04
CA ALA A 106 7.19 2.70 1.05
C ALA A 106 7.96 1.63 1.85
N GLU A 107 7.51 0.38 1.81
CA GLU A 107 8.13 -0.77 2.47
C GLU A 107 8.53 -1.81 1.41
N PRO A 108 9.72 -1.68 0.78
CA PRO A 108 10.16 -2.58 -0.29
C PRO A 108 10.05 -4.06 0.06
N LEU A 109 10.32 -4.42 1.32
CA LEU A 109 10.18 -5.80 1.80
C LEU A 109 8.75 -6.34 1.60
N LEU A 110 7.74 -5.53 1.85
CA LEU A 110 6.33 -5.91 1.67
C LEU A 110 5.98 -5.94 0.18
N GLY A 111 6.35 -4.89 -0.56
CA GLY A 111 6.04 -4.78 -1.98
C GLY A 111 6.67 -5.89 -2.81
N ASP A 112 7.96 -6.19 -2.60
CA ASP A 112 8.67 -7.21 -3.37
C ASP A 112 8.20 -8.62 -3.01
N PHE A 113 7.91 -8.90 -1.73
CA PHE A 113 7.30 -10.18 -1.35
C PHE A 113 5.96 -10.40 -2.05
N CYS A 114 5.15 -9.35 -2.17
CA CYS A 114 3.87 -9.46 -2.90
C CYS A 114 4.08 -9.72 -4.39
N ARG A 115 4.99 -8.98 -5.05
CA ARG A 115 5.24 -9.12 -6.48
C ARG A 115 5.92 -10.43 -6.84
N GLU A 116 6.88 -10.89 -6.03
CA GLU A 116 7.70 -12.06 -6.35
C GLU A 116 7.07 -13.36 -5.87
N VAL A 117 6.44 -13.36 -4.69
CA VAL A 117 5.93 -14.59 -4.07
C VAL A 117 4.43 -14.71 -4.24
N LEU A 118 3.67 -13.71 -3.76
CA LEU A 118 2.21 -13.83 -3.74
C LEU A 118 1.59 -13.69 -5.13
N PHE A 119 2.12 -12.84 -6.00
CA PHE A 119 1.67 -12.72 -7.38
C PHE A 119 1.89 -14.02 -8.16
N ALA A 120 3.04 -14.67 -7.98
CA ALA A 120 3.32 -15.98 -8.57
C ALA A 120 2.36 -17.07 -8.05
N GLN A 121 2.05 -17.06 -6.74
CA GLN A 121 1.07 -17.98 -6.16
C GLN A 121 -0.36 -17.72 -6.67
N ALA A 122 -0.74 -16.48 -6.91
CA ALA A 122 -2.06 -16.14 -7.44
C ALA A 122 -2.27 -16.69 -8.86
N ASN A 123 -1.20 -16.67 -9.67
CA ASN A 123 -1.20 -17.10 -11.07
C ASN A 123 -0.73 -18.55 -11.28
N GLY A 124 -0.46 -19.30 -10.22
CA GLY A 124 0.03 -20.67 -10.27
C GLY A 124 -0.70 -21.60 -9.32
N VAL A 125 0.03 -22.54 -8.74
CA VAL A 125 -0.50 -23.46 -7.73
C VAL A 125 -0.71 -22.70 -6.43
N ARG A 126 -1.97 -22.52 -6.04
CA ARG A 126 -2.34 -21.91 -4.76
C ARG A 126 -1.78 -22.73 -3.62
N GLY A 127 -1.07 -22.06 -2.72
CA GLY A 127 -0.46 -22.65 -1.54
C GLY A 127 -0.71 -21.83 -0.27
N GLU A 128 -0.31 -22.41 0.84
CA GLU A 128 -0.29 -21.70 2.12
C GLU A 128 1.07 -20.98 2.28
N THR A 129 1.05 -19.81 2.88
CA THR A 129 2.24 -19.02 3.18
C THR A 129 2.42 -18.91 4.70
N GLY A 130 3.46 -19.52 5.21
CA GLY A 130 3.85 -19.48 6.62
C GLY A 130 5.14 -18.68 6.83
N THR A 131 5.55 -18.58 8.08
CA THR A 131 6.80 -17.91 8.47
C THR A 131 8.01 -18.54 7.78
N GLU A 132 8.03 -19.84 7.61
CA GLU A 132 9.10 -20.63 6.94
C GLU A 132 9.28 -20.20 5.48
N HIS A 133 8.21 -19.96 4.73
CA HIS A 133 8.27 -19.48 3.35
C HIS A 133 8.87 -18.08 3.26
N VAL A 134 8.48 -17.20 4.18
CA VAL A 134 9.06 -15.85 4.26
C VAL A 134 10.54 -15.91 4.63
N LEU A 135 10.94 -16.77 5.57
CA LEU A 135 12.34 -16.94 5.96
C LEU A 135 13.18 -17.50 4.81
N ALA A 136 12.66 -18.45 4.04
CA ALA A 136 13.33 -18.97 2.84
C ALA A 136 13.53 -17.87 1.79
N TRP A 137 12.50 -17.01 1.58
CA TRP A 137 12.61 -15.86 0.69
C TRP A 137 13.62 -14.83 1.22
N PHE A 138 13.66 -14.55 2.54
CA PHE A 138 14.70 -13.70 3.12
C PHE A 138 16.11 -14.24 2.86
N ALA A 139 16.29 -15.54 3.00
CA ALA A 139 17.58 -16.20 2.71
C ALA A 139 17.97 -16.03 1.24
N SER A 140 17.03 -16.22 0.31
CA SER A 140 17.29 -16.03 -1.13
C SER A 140 17.66 -14.59 -1.48
N LYS A 141 17.18 -13.62 -0.69
CA LYS A 141 17.53 -12.20 -0.84
C LYS A 141 18.82 -11.82 -0.12
N GLY A 142 19.42 -12.70 0.68
CA GLY A 142 20.59 -12.41 1.48
C GLY A 142 20.34 -11.43 2.63
N CYS A 143 19.17 -11.46 3.25
CA CYS A 143 18.82 -10.56 4.36
C CYS A 143 19.82 -10.65 5.51
N PRO A 144 20.44 -9.55 5.98
CA PRO A 144 21.55 -9.58 6.92
C PRO A 144 21.13 -9.71 8.40
N TRP A 145 19.87 -10.06 8.67
CA TRP A 145 19.34 -10.10 10.02
C TRP A 145 19.65 -11.41 10.74
N SER A 146 19.81 -11.35 12.06
CA SER A 146 19.85 -12.56 12.88
C SER A 146 18.56 -13.36 12.74
N GLN A 147 18.61 -14.65 13.06
CA GLN A 147 17.46 -15.55 12.97
C GLN A 147 16.23 -15.03 13.74
N ASP A 148 16.46 -14.47 14.95
CA ASP A 148 15.36 -13.94 15.77
C ASP A 148 14.76 -12.66 15.22
N VAL A 149 15.58 -11.77 14.61
CA VAL A 149 15.10 -10.59 13.91
C VAL A 149 14.30 -11.02 12.69
N SER A 150 14.84 -11.93 11.86
CA SER A 150 14.16 -12.45 10.68
C SER A 150 12.79 -13.06 11.02
N LYS A 151 12.69 -13.87 12.07
CA LYS A 151 11.40 -14.43 12.54
C LYS A 151 10.40 -13.34 12.93
N ARG A 152 10.85 -12.29 13.63
CA ARG A 152 9.97 -11.17 14.03
C ARG A 152 9.52 -10.36 12.82
N VAL A 153 10.42 -10.07 11.88
CA VAL A 153 10.11 -9.36 10.65
C VAL A 153 9.14 -10.17 9.79
N ALA A 154 9.37 -11.48 9.63
CA ALA A 154 8.48 -12.37 8.88
C ALA A 154 7.07 -12.41 9.45
N ARG A 155 6.94 -12.50 10.78
CA ARG A 155 5.63 -12.43 11.45
C ARG A 155 4.97 -11.06 11.25
N GLY A 156 5.73 -9.97 11.32
CA GLY A 156 5.26 -8.62 11.08
C GLY A 156 4.77 -8.41 9.64
N LEU A 157 5.49 -8.93 8.65
CA LEU A 157 5.12 -8.93 7.24
C LEU A 157 3.79 -9.68 7.03
N LEU A 158 3.70 -10.92 7.51
CA LEU A 158 2.48 -11.73 7.39
C LEU A 158 1.28 -11.13 8.14
N ALA A 159 1.53 -10.46 9.27
CA ALA A 159 0.47 -9.75 9.99
C ALA A 159 0.00 -8.53 9.19
N ALA A 160 0.92 -7.73 8.62
CA ALA A 160 0.56 -6.59 7.78
C ALA A 160 -0.29 -7.01 6.58
N LEU A 161 0.11 -8.06 5.88
CA LEU A 161 -0.63 -8.57 4.72
C LEU A 161 -2.04 -9.08 5.10
N ARG A 162 -2.20 -9.69 6.27
CA ARG A 162 -3.51 -10.09 6.80
C ARG A 162 -4.34 -8.84 7.15
N ASP A 163 -3.78 -7.87 7.82
CA ASP A 163 -4.49 -6.68 8.26
C ASP A 163 -4.95 -5.82 7.06
N PHE A 164 -4.18 -5.83 5.97
CA PHE A 164 -4.59 -5.25 4.69
C PHE A 164 -5.58 -6.11 3.90
N GLY A 165 -5.86 -7.35 4.33
CA GLY A 165 -6.78 -8.25 3.65
C GLY A 165 -6.21 -8.93 2.40
N ILE A 166 -4.88 -8.93 2.23
CA ILE A 166 -4.20 -9.66 1.15
C ILE A 166 -4.08 -11.15 1.49
N LEU A 167 -3.86 -11.45 2.75
CA LEU A 167 -3.83 -12.82 3.27
C LEU A 167 -4.93 -13.03 4.29
N GLU A 168 -5.44 -14.25 4.36
CA GLU A 168 -6.36 -14.72 5.40
C GLU A 168 -5.76 -15.92 6.16
N GLY A 169 -6.28 -16.21 7.34
CA GLY A 169 -5.83 -17.31 8.22
C GLY A 169 -4.96 -16.85 9.39
N LYS A 170 -4.77 -17.74 10.36
CA LYS A 170 -4.02 -17.45 11.62
C LYS A 170 -2.56 -17.83 11.52
N VAL A 171 -2.23 -19.11 11.54
CA VAL A 171 -0.85 -19.63 11.53
C VAL A 171 -0.35 -19.80 10.11
N ARG A 172 -1.04 -20.61 9.33
CA ARG A 172 -0.85 -20.76 7.90
C ARG A 172 -1.81 -19.81 7.20
N LYS A 173 -1.30 -19.02 6.29
CA LYS A 173 -2.05 -18.00 5.57
C LYS A 173 -2.18 -18.40 4.12
N ARG A 174 -3.29 -18.03 3.52
CA ARG A 174 -3.53 -18.18 2.08
C ARG A 174 -3.95 -16.85 1.50
N LEU A 175 -3.83 -16.71 0.21
CA LEU A 175 -4.35 -15.52 -0.48
C LEU A 175 -5.84 -15.37 -0.20
N ALA A 176 -6.23 -14.16 0.20
CA ALA A 176 -7.64 -13.85 0.33
C ALA A 176 -8.30 -13.85 -1.06
N HIS A 177 -9.50 -14.38 -1.14
CA HIS A 177 -10.25 -14.48 -2.41
C HIS A 177 -10.90 -13.15 -2.84
N THR A 178 -10.56 -12.04 -2.20
CA THR A 178 -11.20 -10.76 -2.44
C THR A 178 -10.35 -9.89 -3.38
N THR A 179 -10.87 -9.64 -4.58
CA THR A 179 -10.38 -8.57 -5.43
C THR A 179 -10.69 -7.22 -4.76
N PRO A 180 -9.79 -6.23 -4.79
CA PRO A 180 -10.10 -4.90 -4.29
C PRO A 180 -11.35 -4.34 -4.98
N PRO A 181 -12.19 -3.57 -4.26
CA PRO A 181 -13.37 -2.95 -4.86
C PRO A 181 -12.99 -2.09 -6.07
N LEU A 182 -13.83 -2.09 -7.12
CA LEU A 182 -13.60 -1.27 -8.31
C LEU A 182 -13.35 0.22 -7.99
N PRO A 183 -14.09 0.86 -7.06
CA PRO A 183 -13.80 2.22 -6.66
C PRO A 183 -12.38 2.42 -6.12
N SER A 184 -11.82 1.45 -5.39
CA SER A 184 -10.43 1.52 -4.91
C SER A 184 -9.42 1.42 -6.04
N LEU A 185 -9.64 0.52 -7.00
CA LEU A 185 -8.78 0.36 -8.18
C LEU A 185 -8.83 1.62 -9.06
N ALA A 186 -10.02 2.15 -9.30
CA ALA A 186 -10.21 3.39 -10.05
C ALA A 186 -9.53 4.57 -9.37
N TYR A 187 -9.63 4.69 -8.05
CA TYR A 187 -8.94 5.73 -7.27
C TYR A 187 -7.41 5.62 -7.37
N ILE A 188 -6.86 4.42 -7.27
CA ILE A 188 -5.42 4.20 -7.45
C ILE A 188 -5.00 4.55 -8.88
N ALA A 189 -5.78 4.16 -9.88
CA ALA A 189 -5.53 4.52 -11.29
C ALA A 189 -5.51 6.04 -11.48
N PHE A 190 -6.43 6.77 -10.85
CA PHE A 190 -6.43 8.23 -10.87
C PHE A 190 -5.19 8.84 -10.22
N CYS A 191 -4.76 8.30 -9.06
CA CYS A 191 -3.51 8.71 -8.43
C CYS A 191 -2.29 8.48 -9.35
N LEU A 192 -2.22 7.35 -10.04
CA LEU A 192 -1.17 7.05 -11.02
C LEU A 192 -1.23 8.01 -12.21
N ARG A 193 -2.42 8.37 -12.69
CA ARG A 193 -2.63 9.36 -13.74
C ARG A 193 -2.08 10.73 -13.34
N LEU A 194 -2.35 11.18 -12.11
CA LEU A 194 -1.82 12.44 -11.58
C LEU A 194 -0.29 12.43 -11.43
N GLN A 195 0.31 11.25 -11.29
CA GLN A 195 1.76 11.05 -11.28
C GLN A 195 2.36 10.99 -12.70
N GLY A 196 1.55 11.15 -13.75
CA GLY A 196 1.99 11.24 -15.13
C GLY A 196 1.80 9.99 -15.98
N ALA A 197 1.22 8.90 -15.43
CA ALA A 197 0.97 7.71 -16.21
C ALA A 197 -0.04 7.97 -17.34
N ASN A 198 0.29 7.58 -18.58
CA ASN A 198 -0.64 7.62 -19.70
C ASN A 198 -1.61 6.40 -19.67
N SER A 199 -2.62 6.39 -20.51
CA SER A 199 -3.66 5.36 -20.50
C SER A 199 -3.14 3.93 -20.65
N ARG A 200 -2.11 3.72 -21.48
CA ARG A 200 -1.49 2.41 -21.66
C ARG A 200 -0.66 2.02 -20.42
N GLU A 201 0.08 2.98 -19.86
CA GLU A 201 0.86 2.77 -18.65
C GLU A 201 -0.04 2.46 -17.45
N LEU A 202 -1.24 3.04 -17.37
CA LEU A 202 -2.22 2.71 -16.34
C LEU A 202 -2.61 1.23 -16.37
N VAL A 203 -2.86 0.65 -17.55
CA VAL A 203 -3.20 -0.77 -17.69
C VAL A 203 -2.01 -1.66 -17.31
N LEU A 204 -0.82 -1.31 -17.77
CA LEU A 204 0.39 -2.12 -17.63
C LEU A 204 1.18 -1.82 -16.34
N HIS A 205 0.65 -0.98 -15.45
CA HIS A 205 1.41 -0.52 -14.29
C HIS A 205 1.76 -1.67 -13.34
N LYS A 206 3.05 -1.75 -12.98
CA LYS A 206 3.59 -2.82 -12.12
C LYS A 206 2.92 -2.93 -10.74
N ASP A 207 2.29 -1.85 -10.27
CA ASP A 207 1.67 -1.83 -8.96
C ASP A 207 0.40 -2.68 -8.88
N TRP A 208 -0.21 -3.03 -10.03
CA TRP A 208 -1.32 -3.98 -10.04
C TRP A 208 -0.94 -5.38 -9.57
N GLN A 209 0.35 -5.75 -9.71
CA GLN A 209 0.86 -7.01 -9.15
C GLN A 209 0.76 -7.06 -7.61
N LEU A 210 0.69 -5.92 -6.93
CA LEU A 210 0.44 -5.87 -5.48
C LEU A 210 -0.95 -6.43 -5.13
N PHE A 211 -1.89 -6.30 -6.05
CA PHE A 211 -3.26 -6.81 -5.95
C PHE A 211 -3.46 -8.12 -6.72
N HIS A 212 -2.37 -8.73 -7.16
CA HIS A 212 -2.33 -9.98 -7.94
C HIS A 212 -3.06 -9.90 -9.28
N LEU A 213 -3.20 -8.71 -9.85
CA LEU A 213 -3.86 -8.48 -11.13
C LEU A 213 -2.84 -8.53 -12.27
N SER A 214 -3.12 -9.36 -13.27
CA SER A 214 -2.48 -9.34 -14.59
C SER A 214 -3.02 -8.17 -15.44
N PRO A 215 -2.34 -7.76 -16.52
CA PRO A 215 -2.84 -6.72 -17.41
C PRO A 215 -4.25 -6.98 -17.92
N ASP A 216 -4.58 -8.22 -18.32
CA ASP A 216 -5.92 -8.60 -18.78
C ASP A 216 -6.99 -8.46 -17.68
N GLU A 217 -6.62 -8.70 -16.42
CA GLU A 217 -7.52 -8.51 -15.27
C GLU A 217 -7.72 -7.03 -14.96
N VAL A 218 -6.69 -6.22 -15.15
CA VAL A 218 -6.78 -4.75 -15.04
C VAL A 218 -7.69 -4.20 -16.13
N GLU A 219 -7.56 -4.63 -17.38
CA GLU A 219 -8.45 -4.22 -18.46
C GLU A 219 -9.91 -4.57 -18.15
N ARG A 220 -10.17 -5.81 -17.70
CA ARG A 220 -11.52 -6.21 -17.26
C ARG A 220 -12.05 -5.34 -16.13
N ALA A 221 -11.21 -5.02 -15.13
CA ALA A 221 -11.58 -4.13 -14.04
C ALA A 221 -11.93 -2.72 -14.54
N PHE A 222 -11.16 -2.18 -15.50
CA PHE A 222 -11.44 -0.86 -16.07
C PHE A 222 -12.69 -0.86 -16.95
N LEU A 223 -13.01 -1.94 -17.66
CA LEU A 223 -14.27 -2.10 -18.36
C LEU A 223 -15.47 -2.08 -17.39
N HIS A 224 -15.38 -2.79 -16.27
CA HIS A 224 -16.42 -2.74 -15.24
C HIS A 224 -16.48 -1.36 -14.57
N ALA A 225 -15.33 -0.71 -14.31
CA ALA A 225 -15.30 0.64 -13.77
C ALA A 225 -15.93 1.67 -14.73
N HIS A 226 -15.81 1.46 -16.04
CA HIS A 226 -16.51 2.25 -17.06
C HIS A 226 -18.04 2.06 -16.97
N GLN A 227 -18.51 0.82 -16.83
CA GLN A 227 -19.94 0.52 -16.65
C GLN A 227 -20.51 1.19 -15.39
N ASP A 228 -19.71 1.23 -14.31
CA ASP A 228 -20.05 1.88 -13.04
C ASP A 228 -19.81 3.40 -13.06
N ARG A 229 -19.42 3.98 -14.21
CA ARG A 229 -19.14 5.42 -14.41
C ARG A 229 -18.04 5.97 -13.47
N LEU A 230 -17.12 5.12 -13.06
CA LEU A 230 -15.96 5.52 -12.26
C LEU A 230 -14.87 6.13 -13.15
N LEU A 231 -14.77 5.69 -14.39
CA LEU A 231 -13.89 6.22 -15.43
C LEU A 231 -14.50 5.91 -16.81
N GLU A 232 -13.94 6.50 -17.85
CA GLU A 232 -14.21 6.12 -19.22
C GLU A 232 -13.06 5.30 -19.76
N TYR A 233 -13.34 4.12 -20.32
CA TYR A 233 -12.35 3.21 -20.90
C TYR A 233 -12.75 2.86 -22.33
N TYR A 234 -11.87 3.17 -23.28
CA TYR A 234 -12.03 2.82 -24.69
C TYR A 234 -10.76 2.14 -25.17
N ALA A 235 -10.92 1.02 -25.87
CA ALA A 235 -9.82 0.28 -26.49
C ALA A 235 -10.17 -0.06 -27.94
N ALA A 236 -9.27 0.25 -28.87
CA ALA A 236 -9.38 -0.09 -30.27
C ALA A 236 -8.01 -0.55 -30.81
N GLY A 237 -7.83 -1.85 -30.95
CA GLY A 237 -6.53 -2.43 -31.28
C GLY A 237 -5.48 -2.13 -30.21
N SER A 238 -4.39 -1.44 -30.57
CA SER A 238 -3.32 -1.06 -29.64
C SER A 238 -3.56 0.29 -28.96
N VAL A 239 -4.62 1.01 -29.29
CA VAL A 239 -4.94 2.32 -28.74
C VAL A 239 -5.86 2.13 -27.53
N ILE A 240 -5.42 2.64 -26.39
CA ILE A 240 -6.20 2.69 -25.15
C ILE A 240 -6.37 4.14 -24.74
N GLN A 241 -7.60 4.52 -24.40
CA GLN A 241 -7.94 5.83 -23.85
C GLN A 241 -8.68 5.65 -22.52
N ILE A 242 -8.18 6.32 -21.49
CA ILE A 242 -8.79 6.34 -20.16
C ILE A 242 -8.99 7.81 -19.76
N GLN A 243 -10.23 8.15 -19.37
CA GLN A 243 -10.59 9.47 -18.87
C GLN A 243 -11.27 9.32 -17.50
N PHE A 244 -11.07 10.30 -16.64
CA PHE A 244 -11.66 10.33 -15.32
C PHE A 244 -12.68 11.48 -15.23
N PRO A 245 -13.82 11.28 -14.55
CA PRO A 245 -14.86 12.30 -14.42
C PRO A 245 -14.54 13.33 -13.32
N ALA A 246 -13.29 13.66 -13.12
CA ALA A 246 -12.82 14.63 -12.15
C ALA A 246 -11.40 15.11 -12.49
N ASP A 247 -11.07 16.32 -12.06
CA ASP A 247 -9.74 16.93 -12.26
C ASP A 247 -8.91 16.98 -10.95
N SER A 248 -9.54 16.75 -9.79
CA SER A 248 -8.88 16.74 -8.49
C SER A 248 -9.16 15.49 -7.67
N LEU A 249 -8.30 15.21 -6.68
CA LEU A 249 -8.48 14.08 -5.75
C LEU A 249 -9.75 14.22 -4.92
N GLU A 250 -10.09 15.44 -4.51
CA GLU A 250 -11.28 15.76 -3.71
C GLU A 250 -12.56 15.48 -4.51
N GLU A 251 -12.57 15.86 -5.77
CA GLU A 251 -13.70 15.58 -6.66
C GLU A 251 -13.81 14.08 -6.92
N TYR A 252 -12.69 13.44 -7.22
CA TYR A 252 -12.69 12.00 -7.53
C TYR A 252 -13.02 11.13 -6.30
N ALA A 253 -12.60 11.55 -5.10
CA ALA A 253 -13.03 10.90 -3.85
C ALA A 253 -14.56 10.86 -3.73
N ARG A 254 -15.26 11.96 -4.09
CA ARG A 254 -16.74 12.00 -4.10
C ARG A 254 -17.35 11.09 -5.18
N VAL A 255 -16.67 10.92 -6.31
CA VAL A 255 -17.16 9.98 -7.35
C VAL A 255 -17.11 8.54 -6.85
N VAL A 256 -15.97 8.12 -6.28
CA VAL A 256 -15.77 6.73 -5.85
C VAL A 256 -16.48 6.36 -4.54
N THR A 257 -17.01 7.33 -3.80
CA THR A 257 -17.74 7.11 -2.53
C THR A 257 -19.27 7.13 -2.67
N ARG A 258 -19.79 7.47 -3.84
CA ARG A 258 -21.22 7.39 -4.17
C ARG A 258 -21.64 5.93 -4.30
#